data_9f70d56b73356e4a639f1e9392860264
#
_entry.id   9f70d56b73356e4a639f1e9392860264
#
_cell.length_a   1.000
_cell.length_b   1.000
_cell.length_c   1.000
_cell.angle_alpha   90.00
_cell.angle_beta   90.00
_cell.angle_gamma   90.00
#
_symmetry.space_group_name_H-M   'P 1'
#
loop_
_entity.id
_entity.type
_entity.pdbx_description
1 polymer ?
#
loop_
_entity_poly.entity_id
_entity_poly.type
_entity_poly.pdbx_seq_one_letter_code
_entity_poly.pdbx_strand_id
1 'polypeptide(L)'
;VPERQATYISDMHGCFDMEVTGASSSKDAIQGADIIITGGPISENRQPTIKSNWVAPGALIITIDYDSYVTDECIAAMDLILTDDREQIKDARQKEGKFSGVTQVHADNAELIVHGTGRRTTDTQRILAFNLGIALEDVATAAEIYRRAEAQDAGTLLET
;
A
#
# COMPACT_ATOMS: atom_id res chain seq x y z
N VAL A 1 -1.44 20.82 9.02
CA VAL A 1 -2.17 19.63 8.54
C VAL A 1 -3.55 19.97 8.00
N PRO A 2 -4.43 20.78 8.63
CA PRO A 2 -5.75 21.08 8.08
C PRO A 2 -5.74 21.75 6.70
N GLU A 3 -4.79 22.67 6.45
CA GLU A 3 -4.65 23.35 5.16
C GLU A 3 -4.31 22.37 4.03
N ARG A 4 -3.37 21.43 4.26
CA ARG A 4 -3.01 20.41 3.25
C ARG A 4 -4.17 19.46 2.94
N GLN A 5 -4.95 19.11 3.96
CA GLN A 5 -6.16 18.30 3.77
C GLN A 5 -7.20 19.04 2.92
N ALA A 6 -7.44 20.32 3.20
CA ALA A 6 -8.37 21.13 2.44
C ALA A 6 -7.93 21.30 0.97
N THR A 7 -6.65 21.54 0.74
CA THR A 7 -6.09 21.62 -0.62
C THR A 7 -6.27 20.30 -1.36
N TYR A 8 -5.91 19.16 -0.73
CA TYR A 8 -6.09 17.85 -1.35
C TYR A 8 -7.54 17.56 -1.72
N ILE A 9 -8.49 17.86 -0.81
CA ILE A 9 -9.92 17.68 -1.08
C ILE A 9 -10.35 18.51 -2.29
N SER A 10 -9.94 19.79 -2.34
CA SER A 10 -10.25 20.69 -3.46
C SER A 10 -9.70 20.19 -4.78
N ASP A 11 -8.44 19.73 -4.79
CA ASP A 11 -7.77 19.22 -5.99
C ASP A 11 -8.44 17.94 -6.49
N MET A 12 -8.78 17.02 -5.59
CA MET A 12 -9.45 15.77 -5.95
C MET A 12 -10.87 15.98 -6.47
N HIS A 13 -11.63 16.88 -5.89
CA HIS A 13 -12.95 17.28 -6.44
C HIS A 13 -12.86 17.85 -7.85
N GLY A 14 -11.76 18.54 -8.18
CA GLY A 14 -11.52 19.04 -9.53
C GLY A 14 -11.12 17.95 -10.55
N CYS A 15 -10.61 16.83 -10.08
CA CYS A 15 -10.08 15.76 -10.94
C CYS A 15 -11.06 14.59 -11.13
N PHE A 16 -11.90 14.32 -10.16
CA PHE A 16 -12.74 13.13 -10.12
C PHE A 16 -14.18 13.45 -9.75
N ASP A 17 -15.13 12.78 -10.41
CA ASP A 17 -16.56 12.83 -10.07
C ASP A 17 -16.85 11.86 -8.91
N MET A 18 -16.32 12.20 -7.74
CA MET A 18 -16.47 11.42 -6.51
C MET A 18 -16.54 12.33 -5.30
N GLU A 19 -17.22 11.87 -4.25
CA GLU A 19 -17.20 12.57 -2.98
C GLU A 19 -15.84 12.39 -2.29
N VAL A 20 -15.19 13.50 -1.92
CA VAL A 20 -13.92 13.51 -1.19
C VAL A 20 -14.12 14.26 0.11
N THR A 21 -13.92 13.59 1.22
CA THR A 21 -14.08 14.16 2.56
C THR A 21 -12.81 14.02 3.40
N GLY A 22 -12.65 14.94 4.34
CA GLY A 22 -11.56 14.87 5.31
C GLY A 22 -12.02 14.19 6.60
N ALA A 23 -11.16 13.35 7.17
CA ALA A 23 -11.39 12.76 8.47
C ALA A 23 -10.66 13.54 9.58
N SER A 24 -11.23 13.56 10.78
CA SER A 24 -10.64 14.24 11.94
C SER A 24 -9.57 13.38 12.64
N SER A 25 -9.60 12.09 12.42
CA SER A 25 -8.64 11.13 12.97
C SER A 25 -8.41 9.96 12.01
N SER A 26 -7.30 9.22 12.22
CA SER A 26 -7.05 7.97 11.49
C SER A 26 -8.18 6.96 11.69
N LYS A 27 -8.75 6.91 12.89
CA LYS A 27 -9.88 6.02 13.17
C LYS A 27 -11.10 6.38 12.34
N ASP A 28 -11.45 7.66 12.24
CA ASP A 28 -12.61 8.11 11.46
C ASP A 28 -12.42 7.85 9.95
N ALA A 29 -11.18 7.96 9.46
CA ALA A 29 -10.85 7.64 8.08
C ALA A 29 -10.98 6.15 7.75
N ILE A 30 -10.75 5.27 8.72
CA ILE A 30 -10.65 3.82 8.52
C ILE A 30 -11.97 3.10 8.77
N GLN A 31 -12.75 3.55 9.76
CA GLN A 31 -13.99 2.88 10.12
C GLN A 31 -14.99 2.83 8.95
N GLY A 32 -15.35 1.61 8.53
CA GLY A 32 -16.28 1.38 7.43
C GLY A 32 -15.65 1.47 6.03
N ALA A 33 -14.34 1.70 5.93
CA ALA A 33 -13.66 1.71 4.64
C ALA A 33 -13.47 0.30 4.09
N ASP A 34 -13.77 0.11 2.81
CA ASP A 34 -13.50 -1.13 2.07
C ASP A 34 -12.04 -1.23 1.65
N ILE A 35 -11.40 -0.10 1.34
CA ILE A 35 -9.98 0.00 0.96
C ILE A 35 -9.31 1.06 1.82
N ILE A 36 -8.21 0.70 2.43
CA ILE A 36 -7.39 1.57 3.28
C ILE A 36 -5.98 1.61 2.67
N ILE A 37 -5.50 2.80 2.33
CA ILE A 37 -4.15 2.99 1.81
C ILE A 37 -3.36 3.83 2.81
N THR A 38 -2.19 3.34 3.23
CA THR A 38 -1.25 4.12 4.03
C THR A 38 -0.05 4.53 3.18
N GLY A 39 0.36 5.80 3.29
CA GLY A 39 1.43 6.39 2.48
C GLY A 39 2.07 7.56 3.22
N GLY A 40 2.59 7.30 4.41
CA GLY A 40 3.29 8.28 5.22
C GLY A 40 4.82 8.06 5.24
N PRO A 41 5.56 8.86 5.99
CA PRO A 41 6.99 8.66 6.16
C PRO A 41 7.31 7.32 6.82
N ILE A 42 8.28 6.60 6.26
CA ILE A 42 8.87 5.43 6.91
C ILE A 42 9.76 5.93 8.06
N SER A 43 9.44 5.50 9.27
CA SER A 43 10.15 5.96 10.48
C SER A 43 10.85 4.79 11.17
N GLU A 44 12.07 5.04 11.65
CA GLU A 44 12.78 4.10 12.54
C GLU A 44 12.03 3.91 13.87
N ASN A 45 11.44 4.99 14.37
CA ASN A 45 10.59 4.97 15.57
C ASN A 45 9.12 4.90 15.17
N ARG A 46 8.70 3.72 14.68
CA ARG A 46 7.30 3.54 14.29
C ARG A 46 6.36 3.75 15.48
N GLN A 47 5.27 4.46 15.21
CA GLN A 47 4.17 4.65 16.15
C GLN A 47 2.86 4.22 15.49
N PRO A 48 2.63 2.91 15.33
CA PRO A 48 1.48 2.40 14.61
C PRO A 48 0.19 2.72 15.37
N THR A 49 -0.80 3.17 14.62
CA THR A 49 -2.08 3.61 15.17
C THR A 49 -3.26 2.76 14.72
N ILE A 50 -3.16 2.09 13.57
CA ILE A 50 -4.25 1.31 12.98
C ILE A 50 -4.42 0.00 13.74
N LYS A 51 -5.57 -0.16 14.36
CA LYS A 51 -5.93 -1.34 15.18
C LYS A 51 -6.89 -2.25 14.43
N SER A 52 -6.84 -3.55 14.72
CA SER A 52 -7.68 -4.56 14.05
C SER A 52 -9.18 -4.31 14.20
N ASN A 53 -9.61 -3.74 15.31
CA ASN A 53 -11.02 -3.44 15.58
C ASN A 53 -11.55 -2.20 14.85
N TRP A 54 -10.71 -1.48 14.09
CA TRP A 54 -11.13 -0.40 13.20
C TRP A 54 -11.39 -0.89 11.78
N VAL A 55 -10.80 -2.01 11.42
CA VAL A 55 -10.81 -2.58 10.07
C VAL A 55 -12.06 -3.45 9.89
N ALA A 56 -12.89 -3.06 8.95
CA ALA A 56 -14.13 -3.78 8.66
C ALA A 56 -13.86 -5.20 8.12
N PRO A 57 -14.78 -6.16 8.34
CA PRO A 57 -14.76 -7.43 7.62
C PRO A 57 -14.73 -7.16 6.11
N GLY A 58 -13.91 -7.89 5.38
CA GLY A 58 -13.78 -7.72 3.94
C GLY A 58 -12.86 -6.59 3.47
N ALA A 59 -12.37 -5.74 4.37
CA ALA A 59 -11.50 -4.64 3.98
C ALA A 59 -10.14 -5.09 3.45
N LEU A 60 -9.59 -4.29 2.54
CA LEU A 60 -8.24 -4.40 2.02
C LEU A 60 -7.39 -3.24 2.57
N ILE A 61 -6.30 -3.56 3.23
CA ILE A 61 -5.27 -2.60 3.62
C ILE A 61 -4.11 -2.70 2.63
N ILE A 62 -3.69 -1.58 2.07
CA ILE A 62 -2.50 -1.47 1.21
C ILE A 62 -1.51 -0.53 1.89
N THR A 63 -0.31 -1.01 2.20
CA THR A 63 0.73 -0.16 2.77
C THR A 63 1.83 0.08 1.73
N ILE A 64 2.20 1.34 1.53
CA ILE A 64 3.36 1.77 0.73
C ILE A 64 4.44 2.42 1.62
N ASP A 65 4.31 2.25 2.92
CA ASP A 65 5.15 2.80 3.98
C ASP A 65 5.61 1.73 4.97
N TYR A 66 5.81 0.52 4.46
CA TYR A 66 6.12 -0.66 5.25
C TYR A 66 5.02 -0.96 6.29
N ASP A 67 5.42 -1.24 7.53
CA ASP A 67 4.53 -1.49 8.66
C ASP A 67 4.37 -0.26 9.58
N SER A 68 4.65 0.95 9.07
CA SER A 68 4.79 2.14 9.90
C SER A 68 3.52 2.52 10.67
N TYR A 69 2.35 2.27 10.11
CA TYR A 69 1.07 2.73 10.68
C TYR A 69 0.15 1.62 11.17
N VAL A 70 0.39 0.36 10.76
CA VAL A 70 -0.44 -0.78 11.16
C VAL A 70 0.17 -1.44 12.39
N THR A 71 -0.62 -1.66 13.45
CA THR A 71 -0.12 -2.33 14.66
C THR A 71 0.18 -3.80 14.39
N ASP A 72 1.14 -4.37 15.12
CA ASP A 72 1.49 -5.78 14.98
C ASP A 72 0.29 -6.71 15.28
N GLU A 73 -0.55 -6.31 16.23
CA GLU A 73 -1.81 -7.00 16.52
C GLU A 73 -2.78 -6.94 15.34
N CYS A 74 -2.87 -5.80 14.66
CA CYS A 74 -3.70 -5.67 13.47
C CYS A 74 -3.15 -6.52 12.32
N ILE A 75 -1.83 -6.51 12.10
CA ILE A 75 -1.17 -7.35 11.07
C ILE A 75 -1.46 -8.84 11.34
N ALA A 76 -1.25 -9.30 12.58
CA ALA A 76 -1.47 -10.68 12.97
C ALA A 76 -2.94 -11.13 12.88
N ALA A 77 -3.88 -10.18 12.90
CA ALA A 77 -5.32 -10.42 12.80
C ALA A 77 -5.84 -10.42 11.35
N MET A 78 -4.99 -10.21 10.35
CA MET A 78 -5.41 -10.28 8.94
C MET A 78 -5.53 -11.73 8.47
N ASP A 79 -6.56 -12.01 7.68
CA ASP A 79 -6.82 -13.35 7.14
C ASP A 79 -5.83 -13.69 6.01
N LEU A 80 -5.43 -12.69 5.22
CA LEU A 80 -4.44 -12.85 4.16
C LEU A 80 -3.41 -11.72 4.23
N ILE A 81 -2.13 -12.08 4.14
CA ILE A 81 -1.01 -11.13 4.01
C ILE A 81 -0.34 -11.38 2.67
N LEU A 82 -0.28 -10.36 1.84
CA LEU A 82 0.33 -10.34 0.52
C LEU A 82 1.51 -9.35 0.51
N THR A 83 2.40 -9.50 -0.45
CA THR A 83 3.53 -8.58 -0.65
C THR A 83 3.96 -8.56 -2.12
N ASP A 84 4.72 -7.58 -2.51
CA ASP A 84 5.44 -7.56 -3.78
C ASP A 84 6.72 -8.41 -3.72
N ASP A 85 7.39 -8.49 -2.55
CA ASP A 85 8.61 -9.29 -2.38
C ASP A 85 8.71 -9.90 -0.97
N ARG A 86 8.73 -11.24 -0.90
CA ARG A 86 8.87 -12.01 0.35
C ARG A 86 10.24 -11.85 0.99
N GLU A 87 11.30 -11.77 0.17
CA GLU A 87 12.67 -11.69 0.69
C GLU A 87 12.93 -10.29 1.29
N GLN A 88 12.33 -9.23 0.75
CA GLN A 88 12.40 -7.91 1.37
C GLN A 88 11.77 -7.89 2.77
N ILE A 89 10.59 -8.50 2.95
CA ILE A 89 9.97 -8.62 4.29
C ILE A 89 10.89 -9.38 5.25
N LYS A 90 11.44 -10.50 4.81
CA LYS A 90 12.34 -11.33 5.62
C LYS A 90 13.62 -10.57 5.99
N ASP A 91 14.23 -9.89 5.04
CA ASP A 91 15.44 -9.10 5.24
C ASP A 91 15.19 -7.92 6.21
N ALA A 92 14.12 -7.15 6.01
CA ALA A 92 13.78 -6.03 6.88
C ALA A 92 13.42 -6.52 8.29
N ARG A 93 12.79 -7.68 8.42
CA ARG A 93 12.53 -8.30 9.73
C ARG A 93 13.80 -8.69 10.46
N GLN A 94 14.78 -9.27 9.76
CA GLN A 94 16.02 -9.73 10.37
C GLN A 94 17.00 -8.59 10.70
N LYS A 95 17.09 -7.61 9.80
CA LYS A 95 18.08 -6.54 9.89
C LYS A 95 17.58 -5.31 10.64
N GLU A 96 16.28 -5.02 10.55
CA GLU A 96 15.69 -3.77 11.01
C GLU A 96 14.61 -3.96 12.09
N GLY A 97 14.22 -5.20 12.40
CA GLY A 97 13.16 -5.50 13.36
C GLY A 97 11.76 -5.07 12.92
N LYS A 98 11.55 -4.79 11.63
CA LYS A 98 10.25 -4.46 11.06
C LYS A 98 9.38 -5.71 10.85
N PHE A 99 8.10 -5.53 10.56
CA PHE A 99 7.15 -6.60 10.23
C PHE A 99 7.01 -7.68 11.32
N SER A 100 7.20 -7.32 12.60
CA SER A 100 7.10 -8.27 13.71
C SER A 100 5.72 -8.93 13.82
N GLY A 101 4.66 -8.25 13.40
CA GLY A 101 3.30 -8.80 13.33
C GLY A 101 3.07 -9.81 12.19
N VAL A 102 3.97 -9.90 11.20
CA VAL A 102 3.81 -10.82 10.08
C VAL A 102 4.14 -12.25 10.50
N THR A 103 3.14 -13.10 10.63
CA THR A 103 3.30 -14.52 10.95
C THR A 103 3.54 -15.37 9.73
N GLN A 104 2.88 -15.04 8.61
CA GLN A 104 2.96 -15.73 7.33
C GLN A 104 2.67 -14.75 6.20
N VAL A 105 3.42 -14.83 5.10
CA VAL A 105 3.07 -14.23 3.81
C VAL A 105 2.38 -15.30 2.96
N HIS A 106 1.13 -15.05 2.57
CA HIS A 106 0.29 -16.03 1.86
C HIS A 106 0.63 -16.12 0.38
N ALA A 107 0.89 -14.97 -0.26
CA ALA A 107 1.33 -14.90 -1.65
C ALA A 107 2.13 -13.63 -1.91
N ASP A 108 2.96 -13.65 -2.94
CA ASP A 108 3.44 -12.43 -3.58
C ASP A 108 2.57 -12.03 -4.77
N ASN A 109 2.79 -10.82 -5.30
CA ASN A 109 1.99 -10.28 -6.39
C ASN A 109 2.08 -11.14 -7.65
N ALA A 110 3.25 -11.75 -7.94
CA ALA A 110 3.42 -12.63 -9.09
C ALA A 110 2.61 -13.92 -8.95
N GLU A 111 2.65 -14.54 -7.78
CA GLU A 111 1.84 -15.74 -7.47
C GLU A 111 0.33 -15.44 -7.55
N LEU A 112 -0.09 -14.26 -7.06
CA LEU A 112 -1.48 -13.84 -7.12
C LEU A 112 -1.94 -13.63 -8.57
N ILE A 113 -1.14 -12.96 -9.40
CA ILE A 113 -1.49 -12.63 -10.79
C ILE A 113 -1.47 -13.87 -11.66
N VAL A 114 -0.42 -14.69 -11.56
CA VAL A 114 -0.21 -15.83 -12.46
C VAL A 114 -1.03 -17.05 -12.04
N HIS A 115 -1.10 -17.33 -10.74
CA HIS A 115 -1.69 -18.57 -10.22
C HIS A 115 -2.96 -18.36 -9.41
N GLY A 116 -3.29 -17.13 -9.06
CA GLY A 116 -4.42 -16.82 -8.18
C GLY A 116 -4.19 -17.23 -6.72
N THR A 117 -2.95 -17.51 -6.33
CA THR A 117 -2.61 -17.79 -4.93
C THR A 117 -2.88 -16.57 -4.06
N GLY A 118 -3.44 -16.76 -2.87
CA GLY A 118 -3.76 -15.64 -1.96
C GLY A 118 -5.02 -14.86 -2.33
N ARG A 119 -5.83 -15.37 -3.26
CA ARG A 119 -7.14 -14.78 -3.55
C ARG A 119 -8.09 -14.91 -2.36
N ARG A 120 -8.93 -13.92 -2.20
CA ARG A 120 -10.06 -13.96 -1.28
C ARG A 120 -10.97 -15.14 -1.59
N THR A 121 -11.37 -15.88 -0.57
CA THR A 121 -12.31 -17.01 -0.69
C THR A 121 -13.66 -16.73 -0.05
N THR A 122 -13.75 -15.70 0.80
CA THR A 122 -15.00 -15.19 1.39
C THR A 122 -14.99 -13.67 1.39
N ASP A 123 -16.15 -13.05 1.32
CA ASP A 123 -16.30 -11.59 1.29
C ASP A 123 -15.91 -10.92 2.62
N THR A 124 -15.79 -11.69 3.69
CA THR A 124 -15.41 -11.17 5.01
C THR A 124 -13.91 -11.20 5.30
N GLN A 125 -13.10 -11.89 4.48
CA GLN A 125 -11.65 -11.96 4.69
C GLN A 125 -11.03 -10.57 4.58
N ARG A 126 -10.27 -10.18 5.62
CA ARG A 126 -9.46 -8.97 5.65
C ARG A 126 -8.09 -9.26 5.05
N ILE A 127 -7.66 -8.41 4.15
CA ILE A 127 -6.41 -8.58 3.41
C ILE A 127 -5.49 -7.41 3.75
N LEU A 128 -4.21 -7.70 3.97
CA LEU A 128 -3.14 -6.71 4.06
C LEU A 128 -2.12 -6.99 2.97
N ALA A 129 -1.89 -6.00 2.11
CA ALA A 129 -0.89 -6.03 1.06
C ALA A 129 0.23 -5.04 1.38
N PHE A 130 1.44 -5.54 1.58
CA PHE A 130 2.65 -4.75 1.70
C PHE A 130 3.23 -4.51 0.30
N ASN A 131 3.24 -3.26 -0.15
CA ASN A 131 3.91 -2.85 -1.37
C ASN A 131 5.19 -2.08 -0.99
N LEU A 132 6.30 -2.79 -1.02
CA LEU A 132 7.60 -2.28 -0.56
C LEU A 132 8.34 -1.54 -1.68
N GLY A 133 7.95 -1.84 -2.93
CA GLY A 133 8.60 -1.38 -4.14
C GLY A 133 9.70 -2.34 -4.59
N ILE A 134 9.66 -2.72 -5.85
CA ILE A 134 10.68 -3.55 -6.48
C ILE A 134 11.21 -2.88 -7.75
N ALA A 135 12.53 -2.91 -7.94
CA ALA A 135 13.19 -2.30 -9.08
C ALA A 135 12.67 -2.81 -10.45
N LEU A 136 12.12 -4.01 -10.49
CA LEU A 136 11.48 -4.56 -11.69
C LEU A 136 10.32 -3.69 -12.18
N GLU A 137 9.50 -3.18 -11.26
CA GLU A 137 8.36 -2.30 -11.57
C GLU A 137 8.85 -0.96 -12.15
N ASP A 138 9.89 -0.39 -11.56
CA ASP A 138 10.52 0.85 -12.06
C ASP A 138 11.07 0.67 -13.47
N VAL A 139 11.82 -0.42 -13.71
CA VAL A 139 12.40 -0.72 -15.03
C VAL A 139 11.31 -0.95 -16.08
N ALA A 140 10.28 -1.72 -15.75
CA ALA A 140 9.17 -2.00 -16.67
C ALA A 140 8.41 -0.72 -17.02
N THR A 141 8.13 0.12 -16.04
CA THR A 141 7.43 1.40 -16.21
C THR A 141 8.29 2.37 -17.03
N ALA A 142 9.57 2.53 -16.69
CA ALA A 142 10.50 3.40 -17.42
C ALA A 142 10.65 2.97 -18.88
N ALA A 143 10.77 1.68 -19.14
CA ALA A 143 10.87 1.15 -20.51
C ALA A 143 9.61 1.43 -21.33
N GLU A 144 8.43 1.35 -20.73
CA GLU A 144 7.18 1.68 -21.41
C GLU A 144 7.04 3.19 -21.68
N ILE A 145 7.39 4.02 -20.68
CA ILE A 145 7.40 5.49 -20.84
C ILE A 145 8.38 5.88 -21.98
N TYR A 146 9.58 5.31 -21.99
CA TYR A 146 10.58 5.57 -23.01
C TYR A 146 10.06 5.22 -24.41
N ARG A 147 9.50 4.03 -24.61
CA ARG A 147 8.91 3.61 -25.89
C ARG A 147 7.78 4.53 -26.37
N ARG A 148 6.92 4.98 -25.46
CA ARG A 148 5.85 5.91 -25.80
C ARG A 148 6.37 7.29 -26.15
N ALA A 149 7.39 7.76 -25.47
CA ALA A 149 8.03 9.05 -25.76
C ALA A 149 8.69 9.03 -27.14
N GLU A 150 9.44 7.98 -27.47
CA GLU A 150 10.01 7.81 -28.83
C GLU A 150 8.92 7.81 -29.91
N ALA A 151 7.85 7.05 -29.72
CA ALA A 151 6.76 6.95 -30.71
C ALA A 151 6.01 8.28 -30.91
N GLN A 152 6.07 9.20 -29.96
CA GLN A 152 5.41 10.51 -29.99
C GLN A 152 6.38 11.66 -30.26
N ASP A 153 7.66 11.37 -30.50
CA ASP A 153 8.73 12.38 -30.60
C ASP A 153 8.73 13.36 -29.43
N ALA A 154 8.49 12.83 -28.22
CA ALA A 154 8.39 13.59 -26.99
C ALA A 154 9.70 13.51 -26.19
N GLY A 155 10.12 14.65 -25.66
CA GLY A 155 11.35 14.74 -24.87
C GLY A 155 12.51 15.35 -25.62
N THR A 156 13.69 15.32 -24.98
CA THR A 156 14.94 15.82 -25.54
C THR A 156 16.04 14.80 -25.34
N LEU A 157 16.70 14.40 -26.44
CA LEU A 157 17.91 13.60 -26.36
C LEU A 157 19.06 14.46 -25.84
N LEU A 158 19.67 14.02 -24.75
CA LEU A 158 20.86 14.65 -24.20
C LEU A 158 22.09 14.00 -24.82
N GLU A 159 23.03 14.83 -25.27
CA GLU A 159 24.35 14.33 -25.68
C GLU A 159 25.11 13.85 -24.42
N THR A 160 25.65 12.64 -24.47
CA THR A 160 26.47 12.03 -23.40
C THR A 160 27.95 12.30 -23.58
#